data_0301b2945d8088b4f780bb521ef2e7f3
#
_entry.id   0301b2945d8088b4f780bb521ef2e7f3
#
_cell.length_a   1.000
_cell.length_b   1.000
_cell.length_c   1.000
_cell.angle_alpha   90.00
_cell.angle_beta   90.00
_cell.angle_gamma   90.00
#
_symmetry.space_group_name_H-M   'P 1'
#
loop_
_entity.id
_entity.type
_entity.pdbx_description
1 polymer ?
#
loop_
_entity_poly.entity_id
_entity_poly.type
_entity_poly.pdbx_seq_one_letter_code
_entity_poly.pdbx_strand_id
1 'polypeptide(L)'
;MWLPRGFFYARCNMKSATRREPNKEDDMKILVPVKRVVDYNVKIRVKSDQSGVELANVKMSMNPFCEIAVEEAVRLKEKGIATEIIAVSIGPAQAQETLRTALAMGADKAILVQTDTAPEPLAVAKMLQKLVTQEAPQLVILGKQSIDGDNNQTGQMLSALLGWGQATFASKVEKDGETLKVMREIDGGLETLAVKLPAVVTTDLRLNEPRYASLPNIMKAKQKPLATVTPADLGVDVTPRVTVVKVSEPSARKAGIKVKDVAELVDKLKNEAKVI
;
A
#
# COMPACT_ATOMS: atom_id res chain seq x y z
N MET A 1 -51.94 71.57 -12.46
CA MET A 1 -51.20 70.97 -13.57
C MET A 1 -50.18 70.02 -12.96
N TRP A 2 -50.53 68.77 -12.86
CA TRP A 2 -49.81 67.73 -12.12
C TRP A 2 -49.21 66.71 -13.13
N LEU A 3 -47.92 66.43 -13.06
CA LEU A 3 -47.26 65.36 -13.79
C LEU A 3 -47.05 64.16 -12.86
N PRO A 4 -47.28 62.90 -13.27
CA PRO A 4 -47.09 61.74 -12.44
C PRO A 4 -45.66 61.22 -12.49
N ARG A 5 -45.20 60.80 -11.32
CA ARG A 5 -43.89 60.16 -11.09
C ARG A 5 -43.87 58.74 -11.68
N GLY A 6 -42.91 58.48 -12.56
CA GLY A 6 -42.63 57.15 -13.11
C GLY A 6 -41.91 56.29 -12.06
N PHE A 7 -42.42 55.08 -11.85
CA PHE A 7 -41.76 54.03 -11.06
C PHE A 7 -40.70 53.34 -11.93
N PHE A 8 -39.43 53.42 -11.54
CA PHE A 8 -38.38 52.61 -12.08
C PHE A 8 -38.39 51.24 -11.42
N TYR A 9 -38.75 50.17 -12.15
CA TYR A 9 -38.52 48.79 -11.75
C TYR A 9 -37.07 48.42 -12.09
N ALA A 10 -36.24 48.31 -11.04
CA ALA A 10 -34.94 47.71 -11.20
C ALA A 10 -35.07 46.19 -11.39
N ARG A 11 -34.81 45.68 -12.61
CA ARG A 11 -34.64 44.25 -12.85
C ARG A 11 -33.38 43.78 -12.17
N CYS A 12 -33.54 43.02 -11.09
CA CYS A 12 -32.48 42.23 -10.47
C CYS A 12 -32.11 41.07 -11.43
N ASN A 13 -31.00 41.23 -12.15
CA ASN A 13 -30.42 40.14 -12.96
C ASN A 13 -29.77 39.15 -11.97
N MET A 14 -30.49 38.13 -11.55
CA MET A 14 -29.87 36.95 -10.93
C MET A 14 -29.03 36.26 -12.01
N LYS A 15 -27.72 36.48 -11.98
CA LYS A 15 -26.75 35.64 -12.69
C LYS A 15 -26.93 34.22 -12.16
N SER A 16 -27.40 33.31 -13.02
CA SER A 16 -27.42 31.89 -12.75
C SER A 16 -26.03 31.46 -12.32
N ALA A 17 -25.92 30.90 -11.10
CA ALA A 17 -24.72 30.21 -10.68
C ALA A 17 -24.53 29.03 -11.65
N THR A 18 -23.64 29.20 -12.61
CA THR A 18 -23.15 28.10 -13.45
C THR A 18 -22.55 27.09 -12.49
N ARG A 19 -23.23 25.96 -12.35
CA ARG A 19 -22.69 24.74 -11.74
C ARG A 19 -21.39 24.47 -12.50
N ARG A 20 -20.23 24.68 -11.87
CA ARG A 20 -18.94 24.23 -12.42
C ARG A 20 -19.09 22.73 -12.63
N GLU A 21 -18.95 22.28 -13.88
CA GLU A 21 -18.71 20.88 -14.14
C GLU A 21 -17.46 20.49 -13.36
N PRO A 22 -17.45 19.31 -12.70
CA PRO A 22 -16.25 18.86 -11.99
C PRO A 22 -15.12 18.74 -13.02
N ASN A 23 -14.05 19.50 -12.81
CA ASN A 23 -12.84 19.38 -13.59
C ASN A 23 -12.37 17.93 -13.52
N LYS A 24 -12.04 17.32 -14.65
CA LYS A 24 -11.43 15.98 -14.71
C LYS A 24 -10.11 15.86 -13.89
N GLU A 25 -9.55 16.98 -13.45
CA GLU A 25 -8.35 17.08 -12.62
C GLU A 25 -8.59 16.74 -11.15
N ASP A 26 -9.87 16.75 -10.67
CA ASP A 26 -10.21 16.51 -9.27
C ASP A 26 -10.47 15.03 -8.93
N ASP A 27 -10.39 14.11 -9.91
CA ASP A 27 -10.83 12.72 -9.74
C ASP A 27 -9.64 11.77 -9.50
N MET A 28 -8.95 11.96 -8.36
CA MET A 28 -7.78 11.17 -8.01
C MET A 28 -8.17 9.77 -7.55
N LYS A 29 -7.76 8.75 -8.31
CA LYS A 29 -7.87 7.34 -7.93
C LYS A 29 -6.56 6.85 -7.31
N ILE A 30 -6.68 6.02 -6.27
CA ILE A 30 -5.54 5.38 -5.61
C ILE A 30 -5.65 3.86 -5.79
N LEU A 31 -4.59 3.24 -6.29
CA LEU A 31 -4.46 1.79 -6.35
C LEU A 31 -3.59 1.33 -5.18
N VAL A 32 -4.09 0.35 -4.41
CA VAL A 32 -3.44 -0.14 -3.19
C VAL A 32 -3.23 -1.65 -3.29
N PRO A 33 -2.03 -2.09 -3.69
CA PRO A 33 -1.65 -3.49 -3.61
C PRO A 33 -1.57 -3.99 -2.17
N VAL A 34 -2.22 -5.12 -1.89
CA VAL A 34 -2.21 -5.78 -0.57
C VAL A 34 -1.81 -7.24 -0.71
N LYS A 35 -1.08 -7.77 0.25
CA LYS A 35 -0.61 -9.16 0.23
C LYS A 35 -1.19 -9.94 1.41
N ARG A 36 -1.64 -11.17 1.15
CA ARG A 36 -1.98 -12.17 2.17
C ARG A 36 -0.70 -12.84 2.63
N VAL A 37 -0.44 -12.81 3.93
CA VAL A 37 0.76 -13.38 4.57
C VAL A 37 0.36 -14.17 5.82
N VAL A 38 1.28 -14.96 6.36
CA VAL A 38 1.09 -15.54 7.70
C VAL A 38 1.00 -14.43 8.72
N ASP A 39 0.01 -14.53 9.63
CA ASP A 39 -0.16 -13.54 10.71
C ASP A 39 1.11 -13.45 11.56
N TYR A 40 1.58 -12.23 11.82
CA TYR A 40 2.86 -11.97 12.51
C TYR A 40 2.92 -12.52 13.94
N ASN A 41 1.78 -12.85 14.57
CA ASN A 41 1.72 -13.49 15.88
C ASN A 41 1.92 -15.01 15.81
N VAL A 42 1.92 -15.60 14.62
CA VAL A 42 2.09 -17.04 14.43
C VAL A 42 3.56 -17.40 14.44
N LYS A 43 3.93 -18.37 15.26
CA LYS A 43 5.27 -18.96 15.21
C LYS A 43 5.41 -19.82 13.94
N ILE A 44 6.24 -19.38 13.02
CA ILE A 44 6.54 -20.10 11.77
C ILE A 44 7.26 -21.43 12.10
N ARG A 45 6.89 -22.48 11.37
CA ARG A 45 7.54 -23.80 11.42
C ARG A 45 8.03 -24.18 10.04
N VAL A 46 9.24 -24.70 9.97
CA VAL A 46 9.81 -25.25 8.74
C VAL A 46 9.26 -26.64 8.52
N LYS A 47 8.92 -26.99 7.29
CA LYS A 47 8.50 -28.35 6.91
C LYS A 47 9.61 -29.35 7.19
N SER A 48 9.26 -30.61 7.47
CA SER A 48 10.23 -31.66 7.77
C SER A 48 11.20 -31.95 6.64
N ASP A 49 10.75 -31.76 5.38
CA ASP A 49 11.56 -31.90 4.17
C ASP A 49 12.37 -30.65 3.83
N GLN A 50 12.26 -29.57 4.61
CA GLN A 50 12.94 -28.29 4.43
C GLN A 50 12.62 -27.58 3.10
N SER A 51 11.55 -27.98 2.39
CA SER A 51 11.12 -27.36 1.12
C SER A 51 10.45 -26.00 1.28
N GLY A 52 10.08 -25.62 2.50
CA GLY A 52 9.37 -24.39 2.79
C GLY A 52 8.89 -24.31 4.23
N VAL A 53 7.92 -23.45 4.49
CA VAL A 53 7.26 -23.29 5.78
C VAL A 53 5.88 -23.97 5.79
N GLU A 54 5.44 -24.44 6.96
CA GLU A 54 4.10 -24.99 7.16
C GLU A 54 3.06 -23.89 7.02
N LEU A 55 2.14 -24.05 6.07
CA LEU A 55 1.03 -23.10 5.83
C LEU A 55 -0.35 -23.73 6.10
N ALA A 56 -0.41 -25.05 6.30
CA ALA A 56 -1.66 -25.73 6.58
C ALA A 56 -2.22 -25.33 7.95
N ASN A 57 -3.49 -24.88 7.97
CA ASN A 57 -4.20 -24.44 9.19
C ASN A 57 -3.52 -23.30 9.95
N VAL A 58 -2.72 -22.49 9.27
CA VAL A 58 -2.06 -21.33 9.83
C VAL A 58 -2.93 -20.10 9.60
N LYS A 59 -3.08 -19.28 10.65
CA LYS A 59 -3.78 -18.00 10.54
C LYS A 59 -3.06 -17.10 9.54
N MET A 60 -3.80 -16.60 8.55
CA MET A 60 -3.33 -15.66 7.56
C MET A 60 -3.96 -14.28 7.81
N SER A 61 -3.24 -13.22 7.46
CA SER A 61 -3.70 -11.84 7.59
C SER A 61 -3.22 -10.98 6.42
N MET A 62 -3.65 -9.73 6.38
CA MET A 62 -3.04 -8.72 5.51
C MET A 62 -1.63 -8.41 6.04
N ASN A 63 -0.69 -8.24 5.12
CA ASN A 63 0.65 -7.77 5.47
C ASN A 63 0.59 -6.42 6.21
N PRO A 64 1.25 -6.25 7.37
CA PRO A 64 1.15 -5.02 8.17
C PRO A 64 1.48 -3.74 7.39
N PHE A 65 2.49 -3.75 6.54
CA PHE A 65 2.81 -2.59 5.69
C PHE A 65 1.70 -2.28 4.68
N CYS A 66 0.94 -3.29 4.24
CA CYS A 66 -0.19 -3.09 3.35
C CYS A 66 -1.40 -2.50 4.10
N GLU A 67 -1.61 -2.85 5.38
CA GLU A 67 -2.63 -2.22 6.23
C GLU A 67 -2.38 -0.71 6.37
N ILE A 68 -1.12 -0.31 6.57
CA ILE A 68 -0.68 1.10 6.59
C ILE A 68 -1.01 1.79 5.25
N ALA A 69 -0.77 1.10 4.12
CA ALA A 69 -1.05 1.64 2.80
C ALA A 69 -2.56 1.85 2.56
N VAL A 70 -3.39 0.90 2.97
CA VAL A 70 -4.86 1.02 2.89
C VAL A 70 -5.34 2.17 3.76
N GLU A 71 -4.87 2.27 5.01
CA GLU A 71 -5.23 3.35 5.93
C GLU A 71 -4.87 4.72 5.37
N GLU A 72 -3.68 4.87 4.76
CA GLU A 72 -3.28 6.16 4.18
C GLU A 72 -4.17 6.54 3.00
N ALA A 73 -4.50 5.59 2.12
CA ALA A 73 -5.42 5.83 1.03
C ALA A 73 -6.80 6.27 1.53
N VAL A 74 -7.31 5.64 2.60
CA VAL A 74 -8.58 6.01 3.22
C VAL A 74 -8.51 7.42 3.83
N ARG A 75 -7.43 7.77 4.52
CA ARG A 75 -7.23 9.13 5.07
C ARG A 75 -7.16 10.19 3.97
N LEU A 76 -6.51 9.90 2.85
CA LEU A 76 -6.48 10.81 1.70
C LEU A 76 -7.88 10.99 1.10
N LYS A 77 -8.69 9.94 1.04
CA LYS A 77 -10.07 10.03 0.60
C LYS A 77 -10.96 10.82 1.56
N GLU A 78 -10.83 10.60 2.86
CA GLU A 78 -11.55 11.35 3.90
C GLU A 78 -11.23 12.85 3.87
N LYS A 79 -10.00 13.22 3.47
CA LYS A 79 -9.60 14.61 3.23
C LYS A 79 -10.11 15.19 1.91
N GLY A 80 -10.87 14.43 1.11
CA GLY A 80 -11.36 14.85 -0.21
C GLY A 80 -10.27 14.92 -1.28
N ILE A 81 -9.09 14.32 -1.04
CA ILE A 81 -7.96 14.29 -1.99
C ILE A 81 -8.15 13.19 -3.02
N ALA A 82 -8.66 12.03 -2.60
CA ALA A 82 -8.95 10.91 -3.48
C ALA A 82 -10.46 10.65 -3.55
N THR A 83 -10.93 10.17 -4.71
CA THR A 83 -12.34 9.85 -4.97
C THR A 83 -12.60 8.36 -4.95
N GLU A 84 -11.65 7.54 -5.39
CA GLU A 84 -11.78 6.09 -5.48
C GLU A 84 -10.52 5.38 -4.99
N ILE A 85 -10.70 4.31 -4.20
CA ILE A 85 -9.63 3.44 -3.71
C ILE A 85 -9.86 2.03 -4.27
N ILE A 86 -8.85 1.52 -4.99
CA ILE A 86 -8.88 0.21 -5.64
C ILE A 86 -7.86 -0.70 -4.94
N ALA A 87 -8.34 -1.68 -4.17
CA ALA A 87 -7.47 -2.66 -3.56
C ALA A 87 -7.13 -3.78 -4.55
N VAL A 88 -5.88 -4.20 -4.62
CA VAL A 88 -5.43 -5.29 -5.50
C VAL A 88 -4.69 -6.33 -4.70
N SER A 89 -4.99 -7.62 -4.91
CA SER A 89 -4.18 -8.72 -4.37
C SER A 89 -3.83 -9.71 -5.47
N ILE A 90 -2.63 -10.26 -5.41
CA ILE A 90 -2.13 -11.24 -6.36
C ILE A 90 -1.79 -12.50 -5.58
N GLY A 91 -2.44 -13.62 -5.88
CA GLY A 91 -2.25 -14.87 -5.16
C GLY A 91 -3.40 -15.85 -5.32
N PRO A 92 -3.48 -16.88 -4.47
CA PRO A 92 -4.52 -17.91 -4.56
C PRO A 92 -5.90 -17.32 -4.25
N ALA A 93 -6.96 -18.08 -4.55
CA ALA A 93 -8.36 -17.66 -4.33
C ALA A 93 -8.62 -17.11 -2.91
N GLN A 94 -7.95 -17.67 -1.88
CA GLN A 94 -8.06 -17.23 -0.48
C GLN A 94 -7.55 -15.79 -0.25
N ALA A 95 -6.77 -15.21 -1.17
CA ALA A 95 -6.37 -13.79 -1.07
C ALA A 95 -7.57 -12.84 -1.17
N GLN A 96 -8.75 -13.34 -1.60
CA GLN A 96 -10.00 -12.62 -1.53
C GLN A 96 -10.35 -12.18 -0.10
N GLU A 97 -10.00 -12.95 0.92
CA GLU A 97 -10.25 -12.59 2.34
C GLU A 97 -9.52 -11.29 2.72
N THR A 98 -8.27 -11.16 2.29
CA THR A 98 -7.47 -9.94 2.49
C THR A 98 -8.08 -8.74 1.77
N LEU A 99 -8.58 -8.94 0.55
CA LEU A 99 -9.31 -7.89 -0.18
C LEU A 99 -10.59 -7.48 0.52
N ARG A 100 -11.36 -8.43 1.08
CA ARG A 100 -12.55 -8.11 1.89
C ARG A 100 -12.19 -7.31 3.13
N THR A 101 -11.03 -7.54 3.74
CA THR A 101 -10.51 -6.71 4.83
C THR A 101 -10.21 -5.28 4.35
N ALA A 102 -9.53 -5.10 3.23
CA ALA A 102 -9.27 -3.78 2.64
C ALA A 102 -10.58 -3.03 2.31
N LEU A 103 -11.59 -3.72 1.76
CA LEU A 103 -12.92 -3.18 1.49
C LEU A 103 -13.65 -2.76 2.78
N ALA A 104 -13.47 -3.51 3.87
CA ALA A 104 -14.04 -3.19 5.19
C ALA A 104 -13.34 -1.99 5.85
N MET A 105 -12.04 -1.80 5.61
CA MET A 105 -11.29 -0.61 6.04
C MET A 105 -11.71 0.66 5.30
N GLY A 106 -12.19 0.56 4.05
CA GLY A 106 -12.68 1.73 3.32
C GLY A 106 -12.43 1.74 1.82
N ALA A 107 -11.73 0.75 1.25
CA ALA A 107 -11.60 0.64 -0.20
C ALA A 107 -12.96 0.51 -0.89
N ASP A 108 -13.08 1.01 -2.12
CA ASP A 108 -14.35 1.06 -2.85
C ASP A 108 -14.60 -0.21 -3.66
N LYS A 109 -13.57 -0.69 -4.34
CA LYS A 109 -13.58 -1.93 -5.12
C LYS A 109 -12.29 -2.69 -4.96
N ALA A 110 -12.30 -3.96 -5.37
CA ALA A 110 -11.14 -4.82 -5.28
C ALA A 110 -10.93 -5.63 -6.56
N ILE A 111 -9.69 -5.98 -6.83
CA ILE A 111 -9.28 -6.85 -7.93
C ILE A 111 -8.39 -7.96 -7.38
N LEU A 112 -8.79 -9.21 -7.59
CA LEU A 112 -7.97 -10.37 -7.34
C LEU A 112 -7.31 -10.81 -8.64
N VAL A 113 -5.98 -10.79 -8.71
CA VAL A 113 -5.24 -11.51 -9.75
C VAL A 113 -4.97 -12.92 -9.24
N GLN A 114 -5.82 -13.86 -9.65
CA GLN A 114 -5.79 -15.21 -9.10
C GLN A 114 -4.69 -16.03 -9.76
N THR A 115 -3.79 -16.56 -8.93
CA THR A 115 -2.73 -17.49 -9.34
C THR A 115 -2.32 -18.36 -8.15
N ASP A 116 -2.09 -19.65 -8.39
CA ASP A 116 -1.58 -20.58 -7.38
C ASP A 116 -0.04 -20.59 -7.33
N THR A 117 0.61 -20.06 -8.37
CA THR A 117 2.05 -19.81 -8.38
C THR A 117 2.35 -18.58 -7.52
N ALA A 118 3.30 -18.68 -6.59
CA ALA A 118 3.79 -17.53 -5.83
C ALA A 118 4.66 -16.65 -6.76
N PRO A 119 4.16 -15.48 -7.20
CA PRO A 119 4.88 -14.69 -8.19
C PRO A 119 6.03 -13.92 -7.54
N GLU A 120 7.14 -13.82 -8.27
CA GLU A 120 8.28 -13.00 -7.88
C GLU A 120 7.98 -11.49 -8.01
N PRO A 121 8.74 -10.61 -7.31
CA PRO A 121 8.46 -9.16 -7.30
C PRO A 121 8.33 -8.52 -8.68
N LEU A 122 9.14 -8.93 -9.66
CA LEU A 122 9.07 -8.39 -11.02
C LEU A 122 7.78 -8.81 -11.75
N ALA A 123 7.34 -10.05 -11.59
CA ALA A 123 6.08 -10.52 -12.16
C ALA A 123 4.89 -9.77 -11.53
N VAL A 124 4.92 -9.55 -10.20
CA VAL A 124 3.95 -8.72 -9.48
C VAL A 124 3.94 -7.29 -10.04
N ALA A 125 5.10 -6.65 -10.19
CA ALA A 125 5.20 -5.30 -10.73
C ALA A 125 4.64 -5.20 -12.16
N LYS A 126 4.88 -6.21 -13.04
CA LYS A 126 4.30 -6.26 -14.39
C LYS A 126 2.78 -6.40 -14.38
N MET A 127 2.21 -7.24 -13.51
CA MET A 127 0.75 -7.36 -13.36
C MET A 127 0.14 -6.05 -12.86
N LEU A 128 0.75 -5.42 -11.86
CA LEU A 128 0.33 -4.11 -11.36
C LEU A 128 0.41 -3.02 -12.43
N GLN A 129 1.46 -3.02 -13.27
CA GLN A 129 1.56 -2.10 -14.41
C GLN A 129 0.36 -2.23 -15.36
N LYS A 130 -0.08 -3.45 -15.68
CA LYS A 130 -1.26 -3.67 -16.52
C LYS A 130 -2.53 -3.13 -15.88
N LEU A 131 -2.71 -3.40 -14.58
CA LEU A 131 -3.86 -2.87 -13.83
C LEU A 131 -3.83 -1.34 -13.72
N VAL A 132 -2.66 -0.73 -13.53
CA VAL A 132 -2.49 0.73 -13.56
C VAL A 132 -2.92 1.30 -14.93
N THR A 133 -2.58 0.63 -16.03
CA THR A 133 -3.01 1.05 -17.37
C THR A 133 -4.53 0.95 -17.55
N GLN A 134 -5.18 -0.08 -16.99
CA GLN A 134 -6.61 -0.31 -17.10
C GLN A 134 -7.44 0.62 -16.21
N GLU A 135 -7.02 0.80 -14.96
CA GLU A 135 -7.75 1.56 -13.94
C GLU A 135 -7.41 3.05 -13.93
N ALA A 136 -6.29 3.43 -14.54
CA ALA A 136 -5.77 4.79 -14.65
C ALA A 136 -5.72 5.55 -13.30
N PRO A 137 -5.15 4.98 -12.22
CA PRO A 137 -4.94 5.71 -10.98
C PRO A 137 -3.86 6.79 -11.16
N GLN A 138 -3.90 7.82 -10.33
CA GLN A 138 -2.86 8.86 -10.26
C GLN A 138 -1.83 8.57 -9.16
N LEU A 139 -2.16 7.64 -8.25
CA LEU A 139 -1.29 7.28 -7.14
C LEU A 139 -1.36 5.78 -6.88
N VAL A 140 -0.21 5.15 -6.72
CA VAL A 140 -0.11 3.78 -6.19
C VAL A 140 0.53 3.87 -4.81
N ILE A 141 -0.16 3.39 -3.77
CA ILE A 141 0.38 3.29 -2.41
C ILE A 141 0.45 1.82 -2.04
N LEU A 142 1.62 1.33 -1.68
CA LEU A 142 1.81 -0.07 -1.28
C LEU A 142 2.78 -0.19 -0.11
N GLY A 143 2.69 -1.29 0.64
CA GLY A 143 3.65 -1.60 1.69
C GLY A 143 5.08 -1.67 1.13
N LYS A 144 6.07 -1.14 1.86
CA LYS A 144 7.47 -1.16 1.40
C LYS A 144 7.97 -2.58 1.16
N GLN A 145 7.51 -3.53 1.96
CA GLN A 145 7.90 -4.93 1.90
C GLN A 145 6.79 -5.82 2.46
N SER A 146 6.89 -7.12 2.28
CA SER A 146 6.05 -8.11 2.93
C SER A 146 6.86 -8.90 3.97
N ILE A 147 6.25 -9.23 5.10
CA ILE A 147 6.94 -9.88 6.22
C ILE A 147 7.34 -11.34 5.95
N ASP A 148 6.85 -11.93 4.87
CA ASP A 148 7.17 -13.29 4.45
C ASP A 148 8.35 -13.39 3.48
N GLY A 149 8.46 -12.44 2.56
CA GLY A 149 9.50 -12.45 1.52
C GLY A 149 10.60 -11.41 1.71
N ASP A 150 10.30 -10.34 2.40
CA ASP A 150 11.21 -9.23 2.79
C ASP A 150 12.02 -8.61 1.64
N ASN A 151 11.52 -8.73 0.40
CA ASN A 151 12.29 -8.35 -0.80
C ASN A 151 12.42 -6.83 -0.98
N ASN A 152 11.41 -6.04 -0.58
CA ASN A 152 11.37 -4.58 -0.75
C ASN A 152 11.70 -4.11 -2.20
N GLN A 153 11.11 -4.72 -3.20
CA GLN A 153 11.44 -4.48 -4.62
C GLN A 153 10.26 -4.08 -5.49
N THR A 154 9.05 -4.52 -5.15
CA THR A 154 7.88 -4.40 -6.05
C THR A 154 7.55 -2.95 -6.38
N GLY A 155 7.54 -2.06 -5.40
CA GLY A 155 7.19 -0.64 -5.60
C GLY A 155 8.17 0.07 -6.52
N GLN A 156 9.47 -0.15 -6.30
CA GLN A 156 10.54 0.44 -7.11
C GLN A 156 10.52 -0.09 -8.55
N MET A 157 10.31 -1.40 -8.73
CA MET A 157 10.16 -2.00 -10.06
C MET A 157 8.93 -1.47 -10.78
N LEU A 158 7.81 -1.32 -10.07
CA LEU A 158 6.59 -0.75 -10.65
C LEU A 158 6.80 0.69 -11.11
N SER A 159 7.42 1.53 -10.28
CA SER A 159 7.76 2.90 -10.62
C SER A 159 8.60 2.97 -11.91
N ALA A 160 9.64 2.13 -12.00
CA ALA A 160 10.50 2.06 -13.18
C ALA A 160 9.74 1.61 -14.44
N LEU A 161 8.87 0.60 -14.32
CA LEU A 161 8.05 0.10 -15.45
C LEU A 161 7.03 1.12 -15.93
N LEU A 162 6.53 1.99 -15.04
CA LEU A 162 5.57 3.05 -15.37
C LEU A 162 6.27 4.34 -15.84
N GLY A 163 7.56 4.52 -15.57
CA GLY A 163 8.26 5.80 -15.76
C GLY A 163 7.75 6.89 -14.80
N TRP A 164 7.20 6.51 -13.65
CA TRP A 164 6.65 7.42 -12.64
C TRP A 164 7.69 7.76 -11.56
N GLY A 165 7.52 8.93 -10.94
CA GLY A 165 8.26 9.26 -9.73
C GLY A 165 7.93 8.31 -8.58
N GLN A 166 8.89 8.11 -7.66
CA GLN A 166 8.69 7.27 -6.48
C GLN A 166 9.15 7.97 -5.20
N ALA A 167 8.47 7.65 -4.10
CA ALA A 167 8.92 7.95 -2.75
C ALA A 167 8.75 6.70 -1.88
N THR A 168 9.88 6.17 -1.39
CA THR A 168 9.93 4.91 -0.64
C THR A 168 10.05 5.16 0.87
N PHE A 169 9.55 4.21 1.69
CA PHE A 169 9.62 4.25 3.17
C PHE A 169 8.90 5.47 3.78
N ALA A 170 7.75 5.83 3.22
CA ALA A 170 7.01 7.00 3.64
C ALA A 170 6.58 6.92 5.11
N SER A 171 6.88 7.97 5.88
CA SER A 171 6.41 8.20 7.25
C SER A 171 5.44 9.39 7.34
N LYS A 172 5.30 10.20 6.28
CA LYS A 172 4.28 11.24 6.13
C LYS A 172 4.00 11.49 4.65
N VAL A 173 2.72 11.70 4.31
CA VAL A 173 2.29 12.02 2.94
C VAL A 173 1.35 13.23 2.97
N GLU A 174 1.66 14.26 2.19
CA GLU A 174 0.86 15.46 2.03
C GLU A 174 0.74 15.81 0.55
N LYS A 175 -0.48 16.14 0.08
CA LYS A 175 -0.71 16.63 -1.28
C LYS A 175 -0.62 18.16 -1.32
N ASP A 176 0.15 18.68 -2.26
CA ASP A 176 0.31 20.10 -2.52
C ASP A 176 0.18 20.35 -4.04
N GLY A 177 -1.01 20.73 -4.48
CA GLY A 177 -1.33 20.83 -5.91
C GLY A 177 -1.17 19.47 -6.61
N GLU A 178 -0.38 19.42 -7.68
CA GLU A 178 -0.05 18.20 -8.43
C GLU A 178 1.15 17.42 -7.85
N THR A 179 1.65 17.83 -6.71
CA THR A 179 2.85 17.28 -6.08
C THR A 179 2.48 16.61 -4.76
N LEU A 180 3.12 15.49 -4.46
CA LEU A 180 3.13 14.89 -3.13
C LEU A 180 4.43 15.27 -2.42
N LYS A 181 4.32 15.82 -1.21
CA LYS A 181 5.42 15.96 -0.26
C LYS A 181 5.43 14.71 0.61
N VAL A 182 6.46 13.90 0.48
CA VAL A 182 6.60 12.63 1.20
C VAL A 182 7.83 12.69 2.07
N MET A 183 7.63 12.62 3.39
CA MET A 183 8.71 12.39 4.34
C MET A 183 8.98 10.89 4.41
N ARG A 184 10.23 10.50 4.31
CA ARG A 184 10.68 9.11 4.29
C ARG A 184 11.75 8.84 5.32
N GLU A 185 11.78 7.60 5.79
CA GLU A 185 12.81 7.11 6.71
C GLU A 185 14.04 6.67 5.93
N ILE A 186 15.20 7.20 6.27
CA ILE A 186 16.50 6.81 5.73
C ILE A 186 17.48 6.54 6.88
N ASP A 187 18.61 5.89 6.63
CA ASP A 187 19.59 5.54 7.66
C ASP A 187 20.14 6.75 8.40
N GLY A 188 20.30 7.88 7.69
CA GLY A 188 20.77 9.14 8.27
C GLY A 188 19.70 9.99 8.96
N GLY A 189 18.43 9.55 9.00
CA GLY A 189 17.32 10.31 9.60
C GLY A 189 16.09 10.41 8.70
N LEU A 190 15.57 11.62 8.48
CA LEU A 190 14.38 11.88 7.68
C LEU A 190 14.73 12.69 6.43
N GLU A 191 14.16 12.31 5.30
CA GLU A 191 14.26 13.04 4.05
C GLU A 191 12.86 13.39 3.54
N THR A 192 12.68 14.60 3.00
CA THR A 192 11.41 14.98 2.37
C THR A 192 11.61 15.13 0.86
N LEU A 193 10.82 14.36 0.11
CA LEU A 193 10.79 14.41 -1.35
C LEU A 193 9.52 15.11 -1.83
N ALA A 194 9.65 15.88 -2.91
CA ALA A 194 8.52 16.39 -3.68
C ALA A 194 8.40 15.56 -4.98
N VAL A 195 7.33 14.80 -5.12
CA VAL A 195 7.11 13.90 -6.26
C VAL A 195 5.87 14.33 -7.01
N LYS A 196 5.99 14.57 -8.32
CA LYS A 196 4.84 14.88 -9.18
C LYS A 196 3.96 13.65 -9.38
N LEU A 197 2.64 13.88 -9.42
CA LEU A 197 1.69 12.86 -9.83
C LEU A 197 1.71 12.69 -11.37
N PRO A 198 1.52 11.46 -11.88
CA PRO A 198 1.27 10.23 -11.12
C PRO A 198 2.55 9.68 -10.47
N ALA A 199 2.39 8.99 -9.32
CA ALA A 199 3.51 8.54 -8.50
C ALA A 199 3.29 7.18 -7.84
N VAL A 200 4.39 6.55 -7.39
CA VAL A 200 4.39 5.34 -6.57
C VAL A 200 4.97 5.68 -5.19
N VAL A 201 4.24 5.35 -4.13
CA VAL A 201 4.67 5.54 -2.75
C VAL A 201 4.71 4.20 -2.03
N THR A 202 5.80 3.90 -1.34
CA THR A 202 5.85 2.73 -0.45
C THR A 202 5.84 3.19 1.01
N THR A 203 5.06 2.47 1.85
CA THR A 203 4.78 2.89 3.22
C THR A 203 5.67 2.22 4.24
N ASP A 204 6.17 3.00 5.21
CA ASP A 204 6.76 2.52 6.45
C ASP A 204 5.68 2.35 7.54
N LEU A 205 5.96 1.57 8.59
CA LEU A 205 5.04 1.37 9.72
C LEU A 205 4.78 2.66 10.53
N ARG A 206 5.66 3.66 10.42
CA ARG A 206 5.55 4.94 11.13
C ARG A 206 4.58 5.92 10.48
N LEU A 207 4.05 5.62 9.28
CA LEU A 207 3.18 6.53 8.54
C LEU A 207 1.86 6.79 9.27
N ASN A 208 1.23 5.75 9.81
CA ASN A 208 -0.04 5.84 10.51
C ASN A 208 -0.31 4.59 11.37
N GLU A 209 -1.38 4.64 12.16
CA GLU A 209 -1.99 3.46 12.79
C GLU A 209 -3.24 3.06 11.98
N PRO A 210 -3.31 1.82 11.46
CA PRO A 210 -4.47 1.34 10.74
C PRO A 210 -5.70 1.24 11.65
N ARG A 211 -6.85 1.64 11.11
CA ARG A 211 -8.13 1.50 11.78
C ARG A 211 -8.59 0.05 11.83
N TYR A 212 -9.32 -0.30 12.88
CA TYR A 212 -10.09 -1.54 12.92
C TYR A 212 -11.36 -1.40 12.10
N ALA A 213 -11.65 -2.40 11.26
CA ALA A 213 -12.91 -2.44 10.53
C ALA A 213 -14.06 -2.67 11.51
N SER A 214 -15.09 -1.81 11.50
CA SER A 214 -16.29 -2.00 12.30
C SER A 214 -17.15 -3.13 11.74
N LEU A 215 -17.95 -3.79 12.59
CA LEU A 215 -18.85 -4.86 12.16
C LEU A 215 -19.78 -4.45 11.01
N PRO A 216 -20.44 -3.25 11.02
CA PRO A 216 -21.19 -2.77 9.88
C PRO A 216 -20.38 -2.66 8.58
N ASN A 217 -19.13 -2.22 8.67
CA ASN A 217 -18.26 -2.11 7.49
C ASN A 217 -17.84 -3.48 6.95
N ILE A 218 -17.61 -4.46 7.81
CA ILE A 218 -17.36 -5.86 7.41
C ILE A 218 -18.58 -6.42 6.66
N MET A 219 -19.78 -6.15 7.13
CA MET A 219 -21.01 -6.59 6.44
C MET A 219 -21.18 -5.91 5.08
N LYS A 220 -20.95 -4.60 4.99
CA LYS A 220 -20.99 -3.84 3.72
C LYS A 220 -19.91 -4.31 2.74
N ALA A 221 -18.73 -4.65 3.22
CA ALA A 221 -17.62 -5.11 2.39
C ALA A 221 -17.95 -6.38 1.59
N LYS A 222 -18.86 -7.24 2.10
CA LYS A 222 -19.30 -8.44 1.37
C LYS A 222 -20.04 -8.12 0.07
N GLN A 223 -20.66 -6.95 -0.02
CA GLN A 223 -21.44 -6.49 -1.18
C GLN A 223 -20.62 -5.60 -2.13
N LYS A 224 -19.46 -5.07 -1.69
CA LYS A 224 -18.63 -4.24 -2.54
C LYS A 224 -18.06 -5.03 -3.73
N PRO A 225 -17.86 -4.37 -4.90
CA PRO A 225 -17.34 -5.01 -6.10
C PRO A 225 -15.97 -5.67 -5.87
N LEU A 226 -15.82 -6.91 -6.30
CA LEU A 226 -14.59 -7.64 -6.34
C LEU A 226 -14.51 -8.40 -7.67
N ALA A 227 -13.62 -7.95 -8.53
CA ALA A 227 -13.33 -8.61 -9.81
C ALA A 227 -12.22 -9.65 -9.63
N THR A 228 -12.26 -10.71 -10.43
CA THR A 228 -11.18 -11.71 -10.49
C THR A 228 -10.68 -11.80 -11.92
N VAL A 229 -9.36 -11.71 -12.08
CA VAL A 229 -8.64 -11.87 -13.35
C VAL A 229 -7.47 -12.84 -13.12
N THR A 230 -6.88 -13.33 -14.20
CA THR A 230 -5.69 -14.19 -14.14
C THR A 230 -4.46 -13.47 -14.70
N PRO A 231 -3.23 -13.94 -14.42
CA PRO A 231 -2.03 -13.42 -15.07
C PRO A 231 -2.09 -13.52 -16.61
N ALA A 232 -2.74 -14.55 -17.13
CA ALA A 232 -2.95 -14.73 -18.57
C ALA A 232 -3.84 -13.63 -19.17
N ASP A 233 -4.91 -13.23 -18.47
CA ASP A 233 -5.78 -12.14 -18.90
C ASP A 233 -5.01 -10.79 -18.97
N LEU A 234 -3.96 -10.65 -18.17
CA LEU A 234 -3.07 -9.49 -18.17
C LEU A 234 -1.89 -9.63 -19.16
N GLY A 235 -1.74 -10.79 -19.79
CA GLY A 235 -0.63 -11.10 -20.68
C GLY A 235 0.73 -11.09 -19.97
N VAL A 236 0.80 -11.55 -18.71
CA VAL A 236 2.02 -11.56 -17.89
C VAL A 236 2.44 -12.99 -17.59
N ASP A 237 3.68 -13.31 -17.93
CA ASP A 237 4.33 -14.56 -17.53
C ASP A 237 4.75 -14.49 -16.06
N VAL A 238 4.30 -15.46 -15.27
CA VAL A 238 4.60 -15.61 -13.83
C VAL A 238 5.50 -16.81 -13.55
N THR A 239 6.13 -17.39 -14.58
CA THR A 239 7.05 -18.51 -14.41
C THR A 239 8.18 -18.14 -13.45
N PRO A 240 8.38 -18.89 -12.35
CA PRO A 240 9.44 -18.62 -11.40
C PRO A 240 10.83 -18.70 -12.04
N ARG A 241 11.71 -17.78 -11.70
CA ARG A 241 13.12 -17.74 -12.14
C ARG A 241 14.08 -18.16 -11.05
N VAL A 242 13.58 -18.21 -9.80
CA VAL A 242 14.34 -18.60 -8.62
C VAL A 242 13.71 -19.84 -8.02
N THR A 243 14.54 -20.81 -7.61
CA THR A 243 14.10 -22.00 -6.90
C THR A 243 14.61 -21.97 -5.48
N VAL A 244 13.71 -22.13 -4.51
CA VAL A 244 14.09 -22.27 -3.09
C VAL A 244 14.70 -23.66 -2.91
N VAL A 245 16.00 -23.71 -2.62
CA VAL A 245 16.72 -24.97 -2.45
C VAL A 245 16.50 -25.56 -1.06
N LYS A 246 16.48 -24.71 -0.03
CA LYS A 246 16.37 -25.13 1.36
C LYS A 246 15.90 -24.00 2.26
N VAL A 247 15.02 -24.33 3.20
CA VAL A 247 14.60 -23.47 4.30
C VAL A 247 15.03 -24.10 5.62
N SER A 248 15.61 -23.30 6.53
CA SER A 248 16.02 -23.75 7.86
C SER A 248 15.63 -22.72 8.92
N GLU A 249 15.41 -23.19 10.14
CA GLU A 249 15.23 -22.26 11.25
C GLU A 249 16.53 -21.48 11.52
N PRO A 250 16.42 -20.21 11.98
CA PRO A 250 17.58 -19.45 12.41
C PRO A 250 18.34 -20.20 13.50
N SER A 251 19.68 -20.11 13.50
CA SER A 251 20.49 -20.68 14.57
C SER A 251 20.11 -20.06 15.93
N ALA A 252 20.10 -20.89 16.97
CA ALA A 252 19.85 -20.40 18.33
C ALA A 252 20.89 -19.34 18.72
N ARG A 253 20.43 -18.19 19.15
CA ARG A 253 21.30 -17.14 19.68
C ARG A 253 21.75 -17.52 21.10
N LYS A 254 23.04 -17.38 21.39
CA LYS A 254 23.54 -17.49 22.77
C LYS A 254 23.05 -16.31 23.61
N ALA A 255 22.86 -16.52 24.90
CA ALA A 255 22.56 -15.42 25.80
C ALA A 255 23.65 -14.35 25.76
N GLY A 256 23.26 -13.09 25.85
CA GLY A 256 24.22 -12.00 25.98
C GLY A 256 25.01 -12.04 27.27
N ILE A 257 26.13 -11.33 27.35
CA ILE A 257 26.93 -11.15 28.52
C ILE A 257 26.48 -9.91 29.28
N LYS A 258 26.22 -9.99 30.55
CA LYS A 258 25.98 -8.81 31.38
C LYS A 258 27.32 -8.19 31.76
N VAL A 259 27.45 -6.89 31.48
CA VAL A 259 28.64 -6.09 31.79
C VAL A 259 28.41 -5.28 33.08
N LYS A 260 29.48 -4.89 33.76
CA LYS A 260 29.41 -4.16 35.06
C LYS A 260 29.04 -2.70 34.85
N ASP A 261 29.63 -2.09 33.80
CA ASP A 261 29.54 -0.67 33.53
C ASP A 261 29.67 -0.36 32.01
N VAL A 262 29.56 0.92 31.65
CA VAL A 262 29.67 1.40 30.28
C VAL A 262 31.09 1.21 29.74
N ALA A 263 32.13 1.34 30.56
CA ALA A 263 33.52 1.19 30.11
C ALA A 263 33.78 -0.25 29.67
N GLU A 264 33.34 -1.24 30.39
CA GLU A 264 33.42 -2.66 29.99
C GLU A 264 32.59 -2.93 28.72
N LEU A 265 31.41 -2.30 28.57
CA LEU A 265 30.61 -2.44 27.35
C LEU A 265 31.37 -1.92 26.12
N VAL A 266 31.91 -0.71 26.21
CA VAL A 266 32.69 -0.09 25.12
C VAL A 266 33.94 -0.92 24.78
N ASP A 267 34.66 -1.40 25.79
CA ASP A 267 35.83 -2.26 25.60
C ASP A 267 35.46 -3.54 24.84
N LYS A 268 34.39 -4.24 25.25
CA LYS A 268 33.92 -5.46 24.59
C LYS A 268 33.43 -5.20 23.16
N LEU A 269 32.71 -4.11 22.92
CA LEU A 269 32.25 -3.75 21.57
C LEU A 269 33.40 -3.42 20.66
N LYS A 270 34.44 -2.73 21.15
CA LYS A 270 35.62 -2.32 20.40
C LYS A 270 36.62 -3.46 20.17
N ASN A 271 36.98 -4.18 21.23
CA ASN A 271 38.11 -5.10 21.18
C ASN A 271 37.68 -6.56 20.94
N GLU A 272 36.52 -7.01 21.43
CA GLU A 272 36.01 -8.36 21.23
C GLU A 272 35.08 -8.44 20.01
N ALA A 273 34.02 -7.64 19.97
CA ALA A 273 33.03 -7.67 18.89
C ALA A 273 33.46 -6.90 17.64
N LYS A 274 34.34 -5.92 17.76
CA LYS A 274 34.89 -5.08 16.67
C LYS A 274 33.80 -4.40 15.84
N VAL A 275 32.77 -3.86 16.51
CA VAL A 275 31.64 -3.20 15.87
C VAL A 275 31.64 -1.68 16.04
N ILE A 276 32.54 -1.15 16.85
CA ILE A 276 32.81 0.28 17.03
C ILE A 276 34.32 0.55 17.05
#